data_f1a89c95d075fabcebbca4cc8b9231d1
#
_entry.id   f1a89c95d075fabcebbca4cc8b9231d1
#
_cell.length_a   1.000
_cell.length_b   1.000
_cell.length_c   1.000
_cell.angle_alpha   90.00
_cell.angle_beta   90.00
_cell.angle_gamma   90.00
#
_symmetry.space_group_name_H-M   'P 1'
#
loop_
_entity.id
_entity.type
_entity.pdbx_description
1 polymer ?
#
loop_
_entity_poly.entity_id
_entity_poly.type
_entity_poly.pdbx_seq_one_letter_code
_entity_poly.pdbx_strand_id
1 'polypeptide(L)'
;MDEELETTAALLAAVDQTTLTQLVRSALNSETAEVIDWDYEQLHGGAGAGNAIYRFTGQGRDRGQRVPWSLILKTVSPEGDNTHISAWNYYKREADAYQSGWLADLPCGLAAPRSFGVVEHPGGACWIWLEDVAGEIGSHWSLEHYGLVARHVGQFNGAYLVDQPLPSWPWLSSGWLRHCTESSASALPLLRDSLDHVLIRRWLSGSAIDRYFRLWEERGVYLDALDRLPQTVCHLDVFRRNLFSRRTTGGDHQTVAIDWAFAGKAALGEELVPLSLGGVV
;
A
#
# COMPACT_ATOMS: atom_id res chain seq x y z
N MET A 1 -17.80 -12.24 10.04
CA MET A 1 -17.08 -12.76 8.83
C MET A 1 -18.07 -13.13 7.72
N ASP A 2 -19.04 -14.03 7.96
CA ASP A 2 -20.03 -14.39 6.90
C ASP A 2 -20.95 -13.24 6.52
N GLU A 3 -21.41 -12.45 7.48
CA GLU A 3 -22.31 -11.28 7.26
C GLU A 3 -21.60 -10.12 6.54
N GLU A 4 -20.30 -9.93 6.77
CA GLU A 4 -19.49 -8.91 6.08
C GLU A 4 -19.17 -9.30 4.63
N LEU A 5 -18.90 -10.59 4.40
CA LEU A 5 -18.69 -11.13 3.05
C LEU A 5 -19.99 -11.07 2.23
N GLU A 6 -21.15 -11.37 2.82
CA GLU A 6 -22.45 -11.20 2.20
C GLU A 6 -22.74 -9.73 1.88
N THR A 7 -22.36 -8.81 2.76
CA THR A 7 -22.52 -7.37 2.54
C THR A 7 -21.63 -6.87 1.40
N THR A 8 -20.35 -7.28 1.35
CA THR A 8 -19.44 -6.89 0.26
C THR A 8 -19.89 -7.45 -1.07
N ALA A 9 -20.32 -8.72 -1.12
CA ALA A 9 -20.84 -9.33 -2.34
C ALA A 9 -22.11 -8.64 -2.84
N ALA A 10 -23.01 -8.25 -1.94
CA ALA A 10 -24.23 -7.50 -2.27
C ALA A 10 -23.91 -6.10 -2.82
N LEU A 11 -22.93 -5.41 -2.22
CA LEU A 11 -22.47 -4.10 -2.71
C LEU A 11 -21.81 -4.21 -4.08
N LEU A 12 -20.98 -5.24 -4.31
CA LEU A 12 -20.36 -5.48 -5.62
C LEU A 12 -21.41 -5.76 -6.70
N ALA A 13 -22.45 -6.53 -6.37
CA ALA A 13 -23.55 -6.80 -7.28
C ALA A 13 -24.40 -5.56 -7.58
N ALA A 14 -24.34 -4.54 -6.71
CA ALA A 14 -25.03 -3.26 -6.90
C ALA A 14 -24.23 -2.24 -7.74
N VAL A 15 -22.96 -2.55 -8.09
CA VAL A 15 -22.17 -1.70 -9.00
C VAL A 15 -22.84 -1.72 -10.37
N ASP A 16 -23.32 -0.58 -10.80
CA ASP A 16 -24.07 -0.45 -12.04
C ASP A 16 -23.27 0.22 -13.17
N GLN A 17 -23.79 0.16 -14.37
CA GLN A 17 -23.20 0.77 -15.55
C GLN A 17 -23.01 2.28 -15.39
N THR A 18 -23.91 2.96 -14.69
CA THR A 18 -23.83 4.42 -14.49
C THR A 18 -22.62 4.79 -13.66
N THR A 19 -22.41 4.10 -12.53
CA THR A 19 -21.26 4.27 -11.66
C THR A 19 -19.96 4.00 -12.42
N LEU A 20 -19.88 2.85 -13.11
CA LEU A 20 -18.70 2.49 -13.89
C LEU A 20 -18.42 3.47 -15.03
N THR A 21 -19.46 3.98 -15.71
CA THR A 21 -19.29 4.98 -16.78
C THR A 21 -18.62 6.25 -16.25
N GLN A 22 -19.00 6.73 -15.06
CA GLN A 22 -18.37 7.92 -14.46
C GLN A 22 -16.89 7.68 -14.13
N LEU A 23 -16.57 6.53 -13.54
CA LEU A 23 -15.20 6.13 -13.22
C LEU A 23 -14.36 5.95 -14.48
N VAL A 24 -14.89 5.28 -15.50
CA VAL A 24 -14.21 5.04 -16.77
C VAL A 24 -13.96 6.34 -17.55
N ARG A 25 -14.89 7.30 -17.51
CA ARG A 25 -14.67 8.65 -18.05
C ARG A 25 -13.46 9.32 -17.41
N SER A 26 -13.37 9.25 -16.09
CA SER A 26 -12.22 9.77 -15.35
C SER A 26 -10.93 9.03 -15.69
N ALA A 27 -10.99 7.70 -15.80
CA ALA A 27 -9.83 6.87 -16.12
C ALA A 27 -9.29 7.14 -17.53
N LEU A 28 -10.17 7.26 -18.52
CA LEU A 28 -9.84 7.52 -19.92
C LEU A 28 -9.64 9.00 -20.23
N ASN A 29 -9.87 9.88 -19.25
CA ASN A 29 -9.88 11.33 -19.44
C ASN A 29 -10.78 11.74 -20.64
N SER A 30 -12.00 11.18 -20.70
CA SER A 30 -12.97 11.39 -21.78
C SER A 30 -14.38 11.53 -21.24
N GLU A 31 -15.04 12.64 -21.52
CA GLU A 31 -16.44 12.89 -21.12
C GLU A 31 -17.45 12.09 -21.95
N THR A 32 -17.04 11.56 -23.10
CA THR A 32 -17.92 10.84 -24.03
C THR A 32 -17.84 9.32 -23.90
N ALA A 33 -16.96 8.82 -23.05
CA ALA A 33 -16.83 7.39 -22.83
C ALA A 33 -18.10 6.81 -22.17
N GLU A 34 -18.55 5.66 -22.66
CA GLU A 34 -19.68 4.90 -22.15
C GLU A 34 -19.26 3.43 -21.98
N VAL A 35 -19.59 2.82 -20.86
CA VAL A 35 -19.36 1.40 -20.62
C VAL A 35 -20.34 0.56 -21.44
N ILE A 36 -19.83 -0.44 -22.16
CA ILE A 36 -20.63 -1.40 -22.93
C ILE A 36 -20.86 -2.67 -22.14
N ASP A 37 -19.77 -3.24 -21.64
CA ASP A 37 -19.76 -4.47 -20.86
C ASP A 37 -18.64 -4.42 -19.82
N TRP A 38 -18.74 -5.25 -18.79
CA TRP A 38 -17.69 -5.41 -17.79
C TRP A 38 -17.80 -6.75 -17.08
N ASP A 39 -16.68 -7.13 -16.48
CA ASP A 39 -16.56 -8.23 -15.53
C ASP A 39 -15.57 -7.83 -14.44
N TYR A 40 -15.53 -8.57 -13.33
CA TYR A 40 -14.54 -8.36 -12.29
C TYR A 40 -13.99 -9.67 -11.75
N GLU A 41 -12.74 -9.62 -11.33
CA GLU A 41 -12.05 -10.71 -10.65
C GLU A 41 -11.48 -10.22 -9.32
N GLN A 42 -11.49 -11.08 -8.31
CA GLN A 42 -10.79 -10.80 -7.06
C GLN A 42 -9.32 -11.13 -7.24
N LEU A 43 -8.47 -10.17 -6.91
CA LEU A 43 -7.02 -10.35 -6.92
C LEU A 43 -6.55 -10.90 -5.57
N HIS A 44 -5.41 -11.61 -5.61
CA HIS A 44 -4.72 -11.99 -4.38
C HIS A 44 -4.05 -10.76 -3.77
N GLY A 45 -4.39 -10.45 -2.53
CA GLY A 45 -3.88 -9.30 -1.78
C GLY A 45 -4.91 -8.82 -0.78
N GLY A 46 -4.47 -7.99 0.16
CA GLY A 46 -5.28 -7.58 1.30
C GLY A 46 -5.04 -8.53 2.49
N ALA A 47 -4.35 -8.02 3.50
CA ALA A 47 -4.23 -8.72 4.78
C ALA A 47 -5.40 -8.30 5.67
N GLY A 48 -6.16 -9.27 6.19
CA GLY A 48 -7.26 -9.05 7.11
C GLY A 48 -8.64 -9.34 6.53
N ALA A 49 -9.57 -9.70 7.39
CA ALA A 49 -10.97 -9.89 7.03
C ALA A 49 -11.57 -8.53 6.60
N GLY A 50 -12.34 -8.53 5.51
CA GLY A 50 -12.96 -7.32 4.98
C GLY A 50 -12.10 -6.46 4.03
N ASN A 51 -10.80 -6.78 3.88
CA ASN A 51 -9.95 -6.14 2.89
C ASN A 51 -9.86 -7.01 1.64
N ALA A 52 -10.29 -6.50 0.51
CA ALA A 52 -10.22 -7.21 -0.76
C ALA A 52 -9.85 -6.25 -1.90
N ILE A 53 -9.24 -6.82 -2.92
CA ILE A 53 -8.86 -6.08 -4.13
C ILE A 53 -9.55 -6.75 -5.32
N TYR A 54 -10.23 -5.96 -6.11
CA TYR A 54 -10.91 -6.41 -7.31
C TYR A 54 -10.39 -5.64 -8.52
N ARG A 55 -10.19 -6.36 -9.62
CA ARG A 55 -9.95 -5.75 -10.93
C ARG A 55 -11.24 -5.77 -11.72
N PHE A 56 -11.72 -4.62 -12.12
CA PHE A 56 -12.81 -4.45 -13.06
C PHE A 56 -12.26 -4.19 -14.44
N THR A 57 -12.71 -4.94 -15.42
CA THR A 57 -12.28 -4.79 -16.82
C THR A 57 -13.49 -4.81 -17.73
N GLY A 58 -13.37 -4.17 -18.88
CA GLY A 58 -14.47 -4.18 -19.84
C GLY A 58 -14.16 -3.44 -21.12
N GLN A 59 -15.20 -3.30 -21.93
CA GLN A 59 -15.19 -2.50 -23.15
C GLN A 59 -16.06 -1.27 -22.98
N GLY A 60 -15.55 -0.17 -23.43
CA GLY A 60 -16.29 1.09 -23.56
C GLY A 60 -16.42 1.51 -25.02
N ARG A 61 -17.21 2.55 -25.23
CA ARG A 61 -17.27 3.29 -26.49
C ARG A 61 -16.86 4.73 -26.20
N ASP A 62 -15.84 5.21 -26.89
CA ASP A 62 -15.44 6.61 -26.84
C ASP A 62 -15.34 7.16 -28.27
N ARG A 63 -16.02 8.27 -28.55
CA ARG A 63 -16.04 8.90 -29.89
C ARG A 63 -16.36 7.93 -31.02
N GLY A 64 -17.21 6.94 -30.75
CA GLY A 64 -17.63 5.92 -31.72
C GLY A 64 -16.69 4.72 -31.83
N GLN A 65 -15.55 4.72 -31.17
CA GLN A 65 -14.58 3.61 -31.17
C GLN A 65 -14.74 2.75 -29.91
N ARG A 66 -14.48 1.45 -30.03
CA ARG A 66 -14.35 0.57 -28.87
C ARG A 66 -12.99 0.80 -28.20
N VAL A 67 -13.01 0.96 -26.87
CA VAL A 67 -11.83 1.16 -26.06
C VAL A 67 -11.86 0.22 -24.86
N PRO A 68 -10.81 -0.56 -24.60
CA PRO A 68 -10.70 -1.35 -23.38
C PRO A 68 -10.44 -0.43 -22.19
N TRP A 69 -10.92 -0.85 -21.03
CA TRP A 69 -10.64 -0.15 -19.78
C TRP A 69 -10.42 -1.13 -18.62
N SER A 70 -9.71 -0.67 -17.62
CA SER A 70 -9.43 -1.41 -16.39
C SER A 70 -9.38 -0.47 -15.19
N LEU A 71 -9.92 -0.92 -14.04
CA LEU A 71 -9.94 -0.21 -12.78
C LEU A 71 -9.65 -1.18 -11.64
N ILE A 72 -9.02 -0.69 -10.59
CA ILE A 72 -8.87 -1.43 -9.33
C ILE A 72 -9.86 -0.86 -8.31
N LEU A 73 -10.59 -1.75 -7.67
CA LEU A 73 -11.35 -1.45 -6.46
C LEU A 73 -10.66 -2.09 -5.27
N LYS A 74 -10.23 -1.28 -4.31
CA LYS A 74 -9.77 -1.74 -3.01
C LYS A 74 -10.86 -1.48 -1.98
N THR A 75 -11.29 -2.54 -1.27
CA THR A 75 -12.25 -2.43 -0.17
C THR A 75 -11.52 -2.55 1.15
N VAL A 76 -11.87 -1.70 2.11
CA VAL A 76 -11.35 -1.74 3.47
C VAL A 76 -12.50 -1.63 4.46
N SER A 77 -12.44 -2.39 5.54
CA SER A 77 -13.49 -2.43 6.56
C SER A 77 -12.89 -2.33 7.96
N PRO A 78 -13.64 -1.78 8.93
CA PRO A 78 -13.19 -1.77 10.31
C PRO A 78 -13.09 -3.20 10.85
N GLU A 79 -11.99 -3.53 11.51
CA GLU A 79 -11.77 -4.83 12.14
C GLU A 79 -11.09 -4.65 13.51
N GLY A 80 -11.70 -5.19 14.56
CA GLY A 80 -11.12 -5.13 15.91
C GLY A 80 -10.86 -3.68 16.36
N ASP A 81 -9.62 -3.39 16.71
CA ASP A 81 -9.18 -2.09 17.25
C ASP A 81 -8.56 -1.13 16.22
N ASN A 82 -8.67 -1.47 14.91
CA ASN A 82 -8.09 -0.66 13.82
C ASN A 82 -8.90 0.58 13.44
N THR A 83 -9.93 0.94 14.23
CA THR A 83 -10.85 2.06 13.93
C THR A 83 -10.36 3.40 14.44
N HIS A 84 -9.44 3.42 15.40
CA HIS A 84 -8.92 4.65 15.93
C HIS A 84 -7.91 5.29 14.97
N ILE A 85 -8.09 6.58 14.68
CA ILE A 85 -7.31 7.28 13.65
C ILE A 85 -5.79 7.28 13.90
N SER A 86 -5.36 7.21 15.16
CA SER A 86 -3.95 7.13 15.55
C SER A 86 -3.42 5.70 15.65
N ALA A 87 -4.26 4.66 15.42
CA ALA A 87 -3.80 3.28 15.44
C ALA A 87 -2.78 3.06 14.32
N TRP A 88 -1.73 2.28 14.60
CA TRP A 88 -0.71 1.97 13.61
C TRP A 88 -1.28 1.25 12.38
N ASN A 89 -2.33 0.47 12.56
CA ASN A 89 -3.07 -0.29 11.54
C ASN A 89 -4.43 0.34 11.18
N TYR A 90 -4.60 1.65 11.37
CA TYR A 90 -5.85 2.35 11.06
C TYR A 90 -6.35 2.04 9.65
N TYR A 91 -7.54 1.41 9.54
CA TYR A 91 -8.03 0.82 8.31
C TYR A 91 -8.33 1.81 7.18
N LYS A 92 -8.73 3.06 7.53
CA LYS A 92 -9.06 4.10 6.54
C LYS A 92 -7.88 4.94 6.08
N ARG A 93 -6.67 4.73 6.59
CA ARG A 93 -5.52 5.61 6.31
C ARG A 93 -5.28 5.84 4.83
N GLU A 94 -5.33 4.79 4.02
CA GLU A 94 -5.14 4.91 2.59
C GLU A 94 -6.27 5.71 1.91
N ALA A 95 -7.52 5.49 2.32
CA ALA A 95 -8.66 6.27 1.87
C ALA A 95 -8.51 7.76 2.19
N ASP A 96 -8.13 8.08 3.44
CA ASP A 96 -7.90 9.45 3.90
C ASP A 96 -6.72 10.10 3.14
N ALA A 97 -5.67 9.33 2.85
CA ALA A 97 -4.53 9.80 2.05
C ALA A 97 -4.96 10.21 0.63
N TYR A 98 -5.79 9.39 -0.03
CA TYR A 98 -6.35 9.74 -1.35
C TYR A 98 -7.32 10.91 -1.27
N GLN A 99 -8.21 10.95 -0.29
CA GLN A 99 -9.18 12.05 -0.12
C GLN A 99 -8.52 13.39 0.20
N SER A 100 -7.36 13.37 0.89
CA SER A 100 -6.60 14.59 1.18
C SER A 100 -5.99 15.25 -0.06
N GLY A 101 -5.92 14.53 -1.19
CA GLY A 101 -5.25 14.97 -2.42
C GLY A 101 -3.72 14.85 -2.37
N TRP A 102 -3.13 14.45 -1.23
CA TRP A 102 -1.68 14.34 -1.08
C TRP A 102 -1.03 13.40 -2.10
N LEU A 103 -1.65 12.26 -2.36
CA LEU A 103 -1.12 11.25 -3.27
C LEU A 103 -1.19 11.63 -4.75
N ALA A 104 -1.88 12.73 -5.10
CA ALA A 104 -2.00 13.18 -6.47
C ALA A 104 -0.71 13.84 -7.01
N ASP A 105 0.13 14.39 -6.13
CA ASP A 105 1.36 15.11 -6.50
C ASP A 105 2.50 14.79 -5.51
N LEU A 106 3.07 13.60 -5.64
CA LEU A 106 4.21 13.18 -4.84
C LEU A 106 5.52 13.66 -5.47
N PRO A 107 6.49 14.09 -4.66
CA PRO A 107 7.76 14.61 -5.16
C PRO A 107 8.66 13.53 -5.76
N CYS A 108 9.61 13.96 -6.59
CA CYS A 108 10.86 13.26 -6.91
C CYS A 108 10.69 11.91 -7.65
N GLY A 109 9.78 11.82 -8.62
CA GLY A 109 9.64 10.63 -9.46
C GLY A 109 8.91 9.47 -8.79
N LEU A 110 8.44 9.64 -7.54
CA LEU A 110 7.49 8.74 -6.90
C LEU A 110 6.07 9.16 -7.27
N ALA A 111 5.18 8.20 -7.44
CA ALA A 111 3.76 8.43 -7.68
C ALA A 111 2.93 7.38 -6.92
N ALA A 112 1.67 7.70 -6.70
CA ALA A 112 0.64 6.73 -6.34
C ALA A 112 -0.27 6.46 -7.56
N PRO A 113 -1.07 5.39 -7.56
CA PRO A 113 -2.15 5.22 -8.53
C PRO A 113 -3.08 6.43 -8.51
N ARG A 114 -3.62 6.81 -9.66
CA ARG A 114 -4.68 7.83 -9.70
C ARG A 114 -5.91 7.30 -8.95
N SER A 115 -6.51 8.12 -8.11
CA SER A 115 -7.80 7.82 -7.50
C SER A 115 -8.93 8.38 -8.34
N PHE A 116 -9.95 7.56 -8.56
CA PHE A 116 -11.18 7.96 -9.27
C PHE A 116 -12.34 8.18 -8.31
N GLY A 117 -12.15 7.88 -7.04
CA GLY A 117 -13.11 8.15 -5.99
C GLY A 117 -12.93 7.27 -4.76
N VAL A 118 -13.37 7.79 -3.64
CA VAL A 118 -13.46 7.07 -2.36
C VAL A 118 -14.90 7.15 -1.91
N VAL A 119 -15.51 6.00 -1.63
CA VAL A 119 -16.92 5.88 -1.24
C VAL A 119 -17.02 5.19 0.11
N GLU A 120 -17.71 5.82 1.05
CA GLU A 120 -18.03 5.20 2.34
C GLU A 120 -19.38 4.51 2.27
N HIS A 121 -19.44 3.30 2.78
CA HIS A 121 -20.65 2.49 2.83
C HIS A 121 -21.18 2.35 4.27
N PRO A 122 -22.46 2.01 4.45
CA PRO A 122 -22.99 1.68 5.77
C PRO A 122 -22.15 0.58 6.45
N GLY A 123 -21.97 0.70 7.78
CA GLY A 123 -21.11 -0.21 8.54
C GLY A 123 -19.63 0.17 8.53
N GLY A 124 -19.25 1.29 7.87
CA GLY A 124 -17.89 1.83 7.89
C GLY A 124 -16.98 1.27 6.79
N ALA A 125 -17.47 0.34 5.96
CA ALA A 125 -16.71 -0.12 4.81
C ALA A 125 -16.38 1.06 3.88
N CYS A 126 -15.16 1.10 3.34
CA CYS A 126 -14.69 2.15 2.47
C CYS A 126 -14.15 1.55 1.18
N TRP A 127 -14.56 2.08 0.05
CA TRP A 127 -14.17 1.65 -1.28
C TRP A 127 -13.29 2.71 -1.94
N ILE A 128 -12.16 2.29 -2.45
CA ILE A 128 -11.19 3.16 -3.12
C ILE A 128 -11.06 2.69 -4.56
N TRP A 129 -11.52 3.51 -5.51
CA TRP A 129 -11.39 3.25 -6.93
C TRP A 129 -10.09 3.83 -7.46
N LEU A 130 -9.25 2.98 -8.02
CA LEU A 130 -7.87 3.30 -8.38
C LEU A 130 -7.55 2.92 -9.82
N GLU A 131 -6.52 3.53 -10.33
CA GLU A 131 -5.84 3.15 -11.55
C GLU A 131 -5.34 1.70 -11.46
N ASP A 132 -5.63 0.88 -12.48
CA ASP A 132 -4.93 -0.38 -12.69
C ASP A 132 -3.56 -0.05 -13.28
N VAL A 133 -2.55 -0.05 -12.43
CA VAL A 133 -1.22 0.44 -12.79
C VAL A 133 -0.59 -0.50 -13.80
N ALA A 134 -0.43 0.01 -15.02
CA ALA A 134 0.36 -0.66 -16.03
C ALA A 134 1.86 -0.39 -15.78
N GLY A 135 2.65 -1.45 -15.74
CA GLY A 135 4.09 -1.33 -15.52
C GLY A 135 4.73 -2.64 -15.14
N GLU A 136 6.06 -2.63 -15.07
CA GLU A 136 6.83 -3.78 -14.64
C GLU A 136 6.86 -3.81 -13.11
N ILE A 137 6.40 -4.93 -12.53
CA ILE A 137 6.41 -5.15 -11.08
C ILE A 137 7.84 -5.49 -10.60
N GLY A 138 8.18 -5.06 -9.40
CA GLY A 138 9.52 -5.14 -8.83
C GLY A 138 10.16 -6.52 -8.73
N SER A 139 9.38 -7.59 -8.84
CA SER A 139 9.92 -8.97 -8.81
C SER A 139 10.85 -9.31 -9.98
N HIS A 140 10.80 -8.56 -11.08
CA HIS A 140 11.57 -8.81 -12.30
C HIS A 140 12.61 -7.73 -12.63
N TRP A 141 12.84 -6.80 -11.73
CA TRP A 141 13.75 -5.68 -11.97
C TRP A 141 15.23 -6.09 -11.97
N SER A 142 16.01 -5.44 -12.84
CA SER A 142 17.45 -5.45 -12.77
C SER A 142 17.96 -4.71 -11.53
N LEU A 143 19.20 -4.95 -11.13
CA LEU A 143 19.83 -4.22 -10.02
C LEU A 143 19.89 -2.71 -10.27
N GLU A 144 20.11 -2.30 -11.53
CA GLU A 144 20.10 -0.91 -11.94
C GLU A 144 18.73 -0.27 -11.72
N HIS A 145 17.67 -0.98 -12.09
CA HIS A 145 16.29 -0.53 -11.87
C HIS A 145 15.96 -0.42 -10.38
N TYR A 146 16.44 -1.38 -9.59
CA TYR A 146 16.34 -1.31 -8.14
C TYR A 146 16.99 -0.04 -7.57
N GLY A 147 18.19 0.30 -8.07
CA GLY A 147 18.91 1.52 -7.69
C GLY A 147 18.13 2.80 -8.04
N LEU A 148 17.40 2.79 -9.17
CA LEU A 148 16.55 3.91 -9.55
C LEU A 148 15.36 4.08 -8.59
N VAL A 149 14.68 2.98 -8.27
CA VAL A 149 13.55 2.99 -7.34
C VAL A 149 13.98 3.41 -5.94
N ALA A 150 15.10 2.88 -5.44
CA ALA A 150 15.69 3.30 -4.17
C ALA A 150 15.99 4.80 -4.14
N ARG A 151 16.44 5.37 -5.27
CA ARG A 151 16.65 6.81 -5.42
C ARG A 151 15.34 7.59 -5.33
N HIS A 152 14.28 7.16 -6.02
CA HIS A 152 12.98 7.85 -5.97
C HIS A 152 12.39 7.82 -4.55
N VAL A 153 12.42 6.68 -3.87
CA VAL A 153 11.99 6.57 -2.47
C VAL A 153 12.84 7.46 -1.55
N GLY A 154 14.17 7.41 -1.70
CA GLY A 154 15.08 8.24 -0.91
C GLY A 154 14.90 9.75 -1.17
N GLN A 155 14.62 10.15 -2.40
CA GLN A 155 14.32 11.54 -2.74
C GLN A 155 12.97 11.99 -2.18
N PHE A 156 11.96 11.12 -2.18
CA PHE A 156 10.68 11.37 -1.54
C PHE A 156 10.84 11.60 -0.04
N ASN A 157 11.57 10.74 0.67
CA ASN A 157 11.87 10.95 2.10
C ASN A 157 12.68 12.23 2.31
N GLY A 158 13.66 12.50 1.44
CA GLY A 158 14.51 13.70 1.49
C GLY A 158 13.71 14.99 1.34
N ALA A 159 12.69 15.01 0.49
CA ALA A 159 11.84 16.19 0.30
C ALA A 159 11.15 16.62 1.61
N TYR A 160 10.65 15.68 2.40
CA TYR A 160 10.03 15.96 3.70
C TYR A 160 11.04 16.12 4.85
N LEU A 161 12.28 15.80 4.62
CA LEU A 161 13.34 16.01 5.60
C LEU A 161 13.90 17.44 5.54
N VAL A 162 13.99 18.03 4.33
CA VAL A 162 14.73 19.28 4.09
C VAL A 162 13.84 20.38 3.52
N ASP A 163 13.00 20.05 2.53
CA ASP A 163 12.34 21.06 1.69
C ASP A 163 10.88 21.33 2.07
N GLN A 164 10.19 20.32 2.61
CA GLN A 164 8.77 20.40 2.92
C GLN A 164 8.52 20.20 4.42
N PRO A 165 7.54 20.89 5.02
CA PRO A 165 7.16 20.63 6.38
C PRO A 165 6.53 19.25 6.51
N LEU A 166 6.79 18.56 7.61
CA LEU A 166 6.09 17.31 7.93
C LEU A 166 4.59 17.56 8.04
N PRO A 167 3.76 16.82 7.31
CA PRO A 167 2.31 16.97 7.40
C PRO A 167 1.79 16.69 8.82
N SER A 168 0.72 17.39 9.20
CA SER A 168 0.07 17.23 10.52
C SER A 168 -1.26 16.47 10.45
N TRP A 169 -1.48 15.68 9.39
CA TRP A 169 -2.71 14.92 9.25
C TRP A 169 -2.86 13.89 10.37
N PRO A 170 -4.03 13.81 11.01
CA PRO A 170 -4.24 12.93 12.16
C PRO A 170 -4.18 11.44 11.80
N TRP A 171 -4.43 11.08 10.53
CA TRP A 171 -4.35 9.71 10.04
C TRP A 171 -2.94 9.26 9.68
N LEU A 172 -1.97 10.20 9.55
CA LEU A 172 -0.58 9.84 9.24
C LEU A 172 0.02 9.07 10.42
N SER A 173 0.47 7.84 10.21
CA SER A 173 0.98 7.00 11.29
C SER A 173 2.23 7.62 11.94
N SER A 174 2.45 7.30 13.21
CA SER A 174 3.64 7.71 13.96
C SER A 174 4.10 6.54 14.81
N GLY A 175 5.40 6.24 14.77
CA GLY A 175 5.96 5.12 15.52
C GLY A 175 5.50 3.75 15.01
N TRP A 176 5.25 3.61 13.72
CA TRP A 176 4.77 2.38 13.10
C TRP A 176 5.64 1.16 13.45
N LEU A 177 6.96 1.27 13.34
CA LEU A 177 7.88 0.17 13.62
C LEU A 177 7.79 -0.29 15.09
N ARG A 178 7.68 0.64 16.03
CA ARG A 178 7.50 0.33 17.45
C ARG A 178 6.22 -0.46 17.69
N HIS A 179 5.09 0.05 17.20
CA HIS A 179 3.79 -0.59 17.38
C HIS A 179 3.73 -1.96 16.68
N CYS A 180 4.24 -2.07 15.47
CA CYS A 180 4.33 -3.33 14.74
C CYS A 180 5.20 -4.35 15.48
N THR A 181 6.34 -3.92 16.02
CA THR A 181 7.21 -4.77 16.84
C THR A 181 6.51 -5.23 18.10
N GLU A 182 5.87 -4.34 18.84
CA GLU A 182 5.17 -4.67 20.08
C GLU A 182 3.98 -5.62 19.85
N SER A 183 3.20 -5.40 18.80
CA SER A 183 2.08 -6.30 18.43
C SER A 183 2.56 -7.70 18.04
N SER A 184 3.78 -7.82 17.52
CA SER A 184 4.40 -9.10 17.15
C SER A 184 4.94 -9.90 18.36
N ALA A 185 4.93 -9.33 19.57
CA ALA A 185 5.48 -9.98 20.77
C ALA A 185 4.80 -11.32 21.09
N SER A 186 3.50 -11.43 20.79
CA SER A 186 2.73 -12.68 21.00
C SER A 186 3.20 -13.86 20.14
N ALA A 187 3.92 -13.59 19.03
CA ALA A 187 4.45 -14.65 18.16
C ALA A 187 5.78 -15.25 18.65
N LEU A 188 6.46 -14.62 19.62
CA LEU A 188 7.77 -15.10 20.10
C LEU A 188 7.77 -16.50 20.73
N PRO A 189 6.79 -16.85 21.61
CA PRO A 189 6.74 -18.21 22.13
C PRO A 189 6.63 -19.24 21.00
N LEU A 190 5.75 -18.99 20.02
CA LEU A 190 5.58 -19.86 18.86
C LEU A 190 6.88 -19.99 18.05
N LEU A 191 7.63 -18.91 17.84
CA LEU A 191 8.92 -18.96 17.19
C LEU A 191 9.91 -19.83 17.99
N ARG A 192 9.99 -19.67 19.33
CA ARG A 192 10.86 -20.48 20.20
C ARG A 192 10.55 -21.97 20.08
N ASP A 193 9.26 -22.32 20.07
CA ASP A 193 8.81 -23.71 19.95
C ASP A 193 9.03 -24.29 18.54
N SER A 194 9.22 -23.41 17.53
CA SER A 194 9.37 -23.79 16.12
C SER A 194 10.81 -23.73 15.60
N LEU A 195 11.82 -23.54 16.45
CA LEU A 195 13.22 -23.41 16.01
C LEU A 195 13.75 -24.60 15.22
N ASP A 196 13.18 -25.79 15.44
CA ASP A 196 13.55 -27.01 14.70
C ASP A 196 12.84 -27.13 13.33
N HIS A 197 11.89 -26.27 13.04
CA HIS A 197 11.19 -26.31 11.76
C HIS A 197 12.13 -25.97 10.59
N VAL A 198 12.04 -26.72 9.49
CA VAL A 198 12.97 -26.62 8.33
C VAL A 198 13.07 -25.20 7.77
N LEU A 199 11.97 -24.47 7.71
CA LEU A 199 11.95 -23.07 7.21
C LEU A 199 12.64 -22.13 8.19
N ILE A 200 12.46 -22.32 9.51
CA ILE A 200 13.10 -21.47 10.51
C ILE A 200 14.62 -21.72 10.50
N ARG A 201 15.06 -22.98 10.46
CA ARG A 201 16.48 -23.34 10.38
C ARG A 201 17.19 -22.79 9.15
N ARG A 202 16.48 -22.59 8.07
CA ARG A 202 17.04 -21.99 6.83
C ARG A 202 17.48 -20.54 7.04
N TRP A 203 16.75 -19.78 7.87
CA TRP A 203 16.97 -18.35 8.09
C TRP A 203 17.64 -18.03 9.41
N LEU A 204 17.34 -18.81 10.45
CA LEU A 204 17.86 -18.65 11.81
C LEU A 204 18.58 -19.92 12.21
N SER A 205 19.90 -19.95 12.06
CA SER A 205 20.74 -21.09 12.45
C SER A 205 21.97 -20.64 13.24
N GLY A 206 22.46 -21.51 14.14
CA GLY A 206 23.63 -21.25 14.96
C GLY A 206 23.51 -19.93 15.74
N SER A 207 24.53 -19.09 15.69
CA SER A 207 24.57 -17.79 16.42
C SER A 207 23.55 -16.75 15.93
N ALA A 208 22.87 -16.99 14.82
CA ALA A 208 21.81 -16.08 14.33
C ALA A 208 20.59 -16.11 15.25
N ILE A 209 20.27 -17.27 15.83
CA ILE A 209 19.16 -17.42 16.80
C ILE A 209 19.43 -16.56 18.04
N ASP A 210 20.62 -16.68 18.63
CA ASP A 210 21.00 -15.92 19.83
C ASP A 210 21.00 -14.41 19.57
N ARG A 211 21.50 -13.99 18.40
CA ARG A 211 21.47 -12.57 18.00
C ARG A 211 20.07 -12.05 17.79
N TYR A 212 19.19 -12.85 17.21
CA TYR A 212 17.77 -12.48 17.02
C TYR A 212 17.07 -12.24 18.38
N PHE A 213 17.21 -13.19 19.33
CA PHE A 213 16.60 -13.03 20.63
C PHE A 213 17.20 -11.90 21.45
N ARG A 214 18.50 -11.69 21.37
CA ARG A 214 19.15 -10.51 21.98
C ARG A 214 18.61 -9.20 21.40
N LEU A 215 18.53 -9.09 20.07
CA LEU A 215 17.96 -7.92 19.40
C LEU A 215 16.52 -7.67 19.88
N TRP A 216 15.75 -8.74 20.03
CA TRP A 216 14.41 -8.65 20.55
C TRP A 216 14.36 -8.15 22.00
N GLU A 217 15.19 -8.66 22.86
CA GLU A 217 15.30 -8.25 24.27
C GLU A 217 15.74 -6.78 24.39
N GLU A 218 16.67 -6.36 23.57
CA GLU A 218 17.23 -5.00 23.54
C GLU A 218 16.42 -4.04 22.64
N ARG A 219 15.33 -4.48 22.00
CA ARG A 219 14.60 -3.71 20.99
C ARG A 219 14.22 -2.29 21.40
N GLY A 220 13.89 -2.09 22.69
CA GLY A 220 13.56 -0.77 23.22
C GLY A 220 14.69 0.24 23.04
N VAL A 221 15.93 -0.18 23.22
CA VAL A 221 17.11 0.69 23.04
C VAL A 221 17.22 1.16 21.59
N TYR A 222 17.01 0.25 20.64
CA TYR A 222 17.09 0.58 19.21
C TYR A 222 15.91 1.43 18.75
N LEU A 223 14.69 1.10 19.20
CA LEU A 223 13.49 1.88 18.89
C LEU A 223 13.60 3.30 19.45
N ASP A 224 14.08 3.46 20.69
CA ASP A 224 14.32 4.79 21.29
C ASP A 224 15.42 5.57 20.53
N ALA A 225 16.38 4.88 19.96
CA ALA A 225 17.40 5.53 19.12
C ALA A 225 16.80 6.01 17.80
N LEU A 226 15.96 5.21 17.14
CA LEU A 226 15.25 5.58 15.92
C LEU A 226 14.30 6.76 16.14
N ASP A 227 13.56 6.80 17.25
CA ASP A 227 12.66 7.90 17.58
C ASP A 227 13.40 9.26 17.74
N ARG A 228 14.71 9.23 18.03
CA ARG A 228 15.55 10.44 18.14
C ARG A 228 16.18 10.88 16.82
N LEU A 229 16.14 10.02 15.79
CA LEU A 229 16.64 10.41 14.47
C LEU A 229 15.69 11.42 13.78
N PRO A 230 16.20 12.19 12.83
CA PRO A 230 15.35 13.03 12.00
C PRO A 230 14.22 12.21 11.39
N GLN A 231 13.00 12.71 11.55
CA GLN A 231 11.78 12.08 11.05
C GLN A 231 11.42 12.63 9.68
N THR A 232 10.90 11.77 8.83
CA THR A 232 10.41 12.12 7.50
C THR A 232 9.08 11.44 7.22
N VAL A 233 8.48 11.72 6.06
CA VAL A 233 7.32 10.96 5.58
C VAL A 233 7.80 9.72 4.85
N CYS A 234 7.24 8.59 5.20
CA CYS A 234 7.54 7.28 4.66
C CYS A 234 6.28 6.55 4.20
N HIS A 235 6.42 5.70 3.20
CA HIS A 235 5.38 4.77 2.76
C HIS A 235 5.22 3.59 3.74
N LEU A 236 6.34 3.09 4.27
CA LEU A 236 6.50 2.01 5.25
C LEU A 236 6.15 0.59 4.77
N ASP A 237 5.70 0.44 3.53
CA ASP A 237 5.45 -0.89 2.91
C ASP A 237 6.05 -0.99 1.48
N VAL A 238 7.25 -0.46 1.28
CA VAL A 238 7.95 -0.43 -0.01
C VAL A 238 8.53 -1.79 -0.44
N PHE A 239 7.80 -2.87 -0.20
CA PHE A 239 8.16 -4.16 -0.78
C PHE A 239 8.01 -4.15 -2.29
N ARG A 240 8.81 -4.95 -2.99
CA ARG A 240 8.80 -5.06 -4.46
C ARG A 240 7.40 -5.28 -5.07
N ARG A 241 6.54 -6.03 -4.38
CA ARG A 241 5.18 -6.30 -4.82
C ARG A 241 4.29 -5.06 -4.87
N ASN A 242 4.66 -4.02 -4.11
CA ASN A 242 3.92 -2.76 -4.00
C ASN A 242 4.53 -1.66 -4.89
N LEU A 243 5.53 -1.99 -5.70
CA LEU A 243 6.24 -1.02 -6.53
C LEU A 243 6.17 -1.42 -7.99
N PHE A 244 5.80 -0.46 -8.82
CA PHE A 244 5.74 -0.59 -10.28
C PHE A 244 6.64 0.45 -10.91
N SER A 245 7.20 0.11 -12.05
CA SER A 245 7.92 1.07 -12.88
C SER A 245 7.15 1.34 -14.16
N ARG A 246 6.97 2.61 -14.46
CA ARG A 246 6.42 3.05 -15.74
C ARG A 246 7.24 4.20 -16.33
N ARG A 247 7.04 4.45 -17.60
CA ARG A 247 7.56 5.66 -18.25
C ARG A 247 6.47 6.73 -18.30
N THR A 248 6.85 7.96 -17.98
CA THR A 248 6.00 9.12 -18.18
C THR A 248 5.85 9.41 -19.67
N THR A 249 4.91 10.27 -20.04
CA THR A 249 4.79 10.77 -21.43
C THR A 249 6.02 11.51 -21.91
N GLY A 250 6.82 12.07 -20.99
CA GLY A 250 8.12 12.69 -21.27
C GLY A 250 9.28 11.70 -21.46
N GLY A 251 9.03 10.40 -21.25
CA GLY A 251 10.05 9.35 -21.38
C GLY A 251 10.84 9.05 -20.10
N ASP A 252 10.65 9.83 -19.03
CA ASP A 252 11.31 9.62 -17.75
C ASP A 252 10.74 8.41 -17.03
N HIS A 253 11.58 7.74 -16.24
CA HIS A 253 11.14 6.67 -15.35
C HIS A 253 10.43 7.24 -14.13
N GLN A 254 9.30 6.64 -13.79
CA GLN A 254 8.53 6.92 -12.59
C GLN A 254 8.30 5.62 -11.81
N THR A 255 8.47 5.68 -10.51
CA THR A 255 8.09 4.60 -9.58
C THR A 255 6.68 4.86 -9.07
N VAL A 256 5.76 3.92 -9.28
CA VAL A 256 4.41 3.98 -8.70
C VAL A 256 4.36 3.04 -7.50
N ALA A 257 4.10 3.60 -6.33
CA ALA A 257 3.91 2.84 -5.09
C ALA A 257 2.41 2.68 -4.83
N ILE A 258 1.98 1.43 -4.60
CA ILE A 258 0.61 1.08 -4.19
C ILE A 258 0.59 0.71 -2.71
N ASP A 259 -0.59 0.62 -2.13
CA ASP A 259 -0.81 0.20 -0.73
C ASP A 259 -0.23 1.18 0.32
N TRP A 260 -0.79 2.37 0.35
CA TRP A 260 -0.42 3.45 1.28
C TRP A 260 -1.00 3.31 2.70
N ALA A 261 -1.49 2.10 3.04
CA ALA A 261 -2.16 1.82 4.31
C ALA A 261 -1.29 2.07 5.57
N PHE A 262 0.04 2.07 5.43
CA PHE A 262 0.97 2.32 6.53
C PHE A 262 1.64 3.69 6.49
N ALA A 263 1.36 4.51 5.47
CA ALA A 263 1.99 5.83 5.33
C ALA A 263 2.10 6.58 6.65
N GLY A 264 3.29 7.10 6.96
CA GLY A 264 3.53 7.64 8.28
C GLY A 264 4.80 8.46 8.41
N LYS A 265 5.01 8.98 9.62
CA LYS A 265 6.26 9.60 10.04
C LYS A 265 7.16 8.53 10.63
N ALA A 266 8.37 8.44 10.13
CA ALA A 266 9.35 7.46 10.56
C ALA A 266 10.76 8.01 10.46
N ALA A 267 11.72 7.33 11.10
CA ALA A 267 13.10 7.70 11.00
C ALA A 267 13.61 7.51 9.57
N LEU A 268 14.48 8.41 9.14
CA LEU A 268 15.14 8.28 7.85
C LEU A 268 15.87 6.93 7.76
N GLY A 269 15.52 6.14 6.75
CA GLY A 269 16.11 4.82 6.51
C GLY A 269 15.25 3.64 6.96
N GLU A 270 14.15 3.81 7.67
CA GLU A 270 13.25 2.70 8.04
C GLU A 270 12.70 1.97 6.80
N GLU A 271 12.49 2.66 5.69
CA GLU A 271 12.02 2.06 4.43
C GLU A 271 13.07 1.20 3.70
N LEU A 272 14.35 1.27 4.08
CA LEU A 272 15.40 0.47 3.45
C LEU A 272 15.22 -1.02 3.71
N VAL A 273 14.64 -1.39 4.84
CA VAL A 273 14.45 -2.79 5.22
C VAL A 273 13.45 -3.49 4.29
N PRO A 274 12.19 -3.05 4.13
CA PRO A 274 11.25 -3.69 3.21
C PRO A 274 11.74 -3.64 1.75
N LEU A 275 12.40 -2.56 1.34
CA LEU A 275 12.95 -2.44 0.00
C LEU A 275 14.05 -3.47 -0.27
N SER A 276 14.95 -3.71 0.70
CA SER A 276 16.09 -4.63 0.56
C SER A 276 15.69 -6.10 0.76
N LEU A 277 14.83 -6.40 1.75
CA LEU A 277 14.40 -7.76 2.05
C LEU A 277 13.49 -8.36 0.98
N GLY A 278 12.72 -7.53 0.29
CA GLY A 278 11.92 -7.98 -0.85
C GLY A 278 12.74 -8.62 -1.98
N GLY A 279 14.10 -8.53 -1.96
CA GLY A 279 15.01 -9.15 -2.92
C GLY A 279 15.45 -10.59 -2.59
N VAL A 280 15.13 -11.09 -1.41
CA VAL A 280 15.70 -12.32 -0.87
C VAL A 280 14.69 -13.46 -0.74
N VAL A 281 13.40 -13.23 -1.07
CA VAL A 281 12.34 -14.25 -0.98
C VAL A 281 11.83 -14.62 -2.36
#